data_b8c2df3afc83038bc6c53aba6350c774
#
_entry.id   b8c2df3afc83038bc6c53aba6350c774
#
_cell.length_a   1.000
_cell.length_b   1.000
_cell.length_c   1.000
_cell.angle_alpha   90.00
_cell.angle_beta   90.00
_cell.angle_gamma   90.00
#
_symmetry.space_group_name_H-M   'P 1'
#
loop_
_entity.id
_entity.type
_entity.pdbx_description
1 polymer ?
#
loop_
_entity_poly.entity_id
_entity_poly.type
_entity_poly.pdbx_seq_one_letter_code
_entity_poly.pdbx_strand_id
1 'polypeptide(L)' 'GKAHTNLVFDVAVPFECKLSDAEILQRLKDRVALLGENLGVVANIERQNVE' A
#
# COMPACT_ATOMS: atom_id res chain seq x y z
N GLY A 1 14.56 -15.74 15.74
CA GLY A 1 14.41 -14.85 14.61
C GLY A 1 13.62 -13.62 14.97
N LYS A 2 13.63 -12.67 14.10
CA LYS A 2 12.89 -11.42 14.29
C LYS A 2 11.43 -11.59 13.89
N ALA A 3 10.55 -11.00 14.66
CA ALA A 3 9.13 -11.00 14.32
C ALA A 3 8.90 -10.18 13.05
N HIS A 4 7.96 -10.65 12.25
CA HIS A 4 7.54 -9.95 11.03
C HIS A 4 6.11 -9.48 11.23
N THR A 5 5.87 -8.21 10.98
CA THR A 5 4.55 -7.62 11.13
C THR A 5 4.05 -7.12 9.78
N ASN A 6 2.85 -7.54 9.41
CA ASN A 6 2.20 -7.02 8.21
C ASN A 6 1.28 -5.87 8.58
N LEU A 7 1.44 -4.76 7.88
CA LEU A 7 0.52 -3.63 7.97
C LEU A 7 -0.54 -3.79 6.89
N VAL A 8 -1.78 -3.69 7.28
CA VAL A 8 -2.91 -3.91 6.37
C VAL A 8 -3.57 -2.56 6.07
N PHE A 9 -3.73 -2.27 4.79
CA PHE A 9 -4.33 -1.01 4.34
C PHE A 9 -5.50 -1.27 3.40
N ASP A 10 -6.54 -0.48 3.55
CA ASP A 10 -7.57 -0.33 2.53
C ASP A 10 -7.33 1.02 1.87
N VAL A 11 -7.08 1.00 0.57
CA VAL A 11 -6.73 2.20 -0.18
C VAL A 11 -7.80 2.52 -1.20
N ALA A 12 -8.45 3.66 -1.04
CA ALA A 12 -9.43 4.14 -2.01
C ALA A 12 -8.71 5.03 -3.03
N VAL A 13 -8.85 4.71 -4.30
CA VAL A 13 -8.17 5.40 -5.38
C VAL A 13 -9.17 5.88 -6.41
N PRO A 14 -9.10 7.14 -6.84
CA PRO A 14 -9.99 7.63 -7.90
C PRO A 14 -9.78 6.85 -9.20
N PHE A 15 -10.84 6.67 -9.97
CA PHE A 15 -10.74 5.99 -11.27
C PHE A 15 -9.76 6.70 -12.21
N GLU A 16 -9.68 8.01 -12.15
CA GLU A 16 -8.79 8.78 -13.02
C GLU A 16 -7.32 8.71 -12.61
N CYS A 17 -7.00 8.09 -11.50
CA CYS A 17 -5.61 7.91 -11.10
C CYS A 17 -4.89 7.02 -12.12
N LYS A 18 -3.76 7.49 -12.63
CA LYS A 18 -3.04 6.81 -13.70
C LYS A 18 -2.01 5.81 -13.22
N LEU A 19 -1.79 5.76 -11.93
CA LEU A 19 -0.88 4.76 -11.37
C LEU A 19 -1.56 3.39 -11.39
N SER A 20 -0.81 2.36 -11.75
CA SER A 20 -1.31 1.00 -11.65
C SER A 20 -1.36 0.58 -10.19
N ASP A 21 -2.12 -0.48 -9.91
CA ASP A 21 -2.18 -1.03 -8.56
C ASP A 21 -0.79 -1.45 -8.08
N ALA A 22 0.03 -2.02 -8.98
CA ALA A 22 1.39 -2.41 -8.64
C ALA A 22 2.24 -1.21 -8.25
N GLU A 23 2.08 -0.08 -8.95
CA GLU A 23 2.83 1.13 -8.62
C GLU A 23 2.38 1.71 -7.27
N ILE A 24 1.09 1.70 -7.00
CA ILE A 24 0.56 2.17 -5.72
C ILE A 24 1.11 1.30 -4.59
N LEU A 25 1.07 -0.01 -4.77
CA LEU A 25 1.58 -0.94 -3.77
C LEU A 25 3.07 -0.71 -3.52
N GLN A 26 3.85 -0.49 -4.58
CA GLN A 26 5.28 -0.24 -4.43
C GLN A 26 5.56 1.03 -3.63
N ARG A 27 4.77 2.09 -3.86
CA ARG A 27 4.90 3.32 -3.09
C ARG A 27 4.60 3.10 -1.61
N LEU A 28 3.59 2.29 -1.31
CA LEU A 28 3.29 1.94 0.07
C LEU A 28 4.44 1.18 0.72
N LYS A 29 4.99 0.21 0.00
CA LYS A 29 6.12 -0.57 0.51
C LYS A 29 7.33 0.31 0.79
N ASP A 30 7.62 1.26 -0.10
CA ASP A 30 8.74 2.17 0.07
C ASP A 30 8.57 3.03 1.32
N ARG A 31 7.34 3.51 1.57
CA ARG A 31 7.06 4.30 2.75
C ARG A 31 7.15 3.49 4.03
N VAL A 32 6.60 2.28 4.01
CA VAL A 32 6.64 1.40 5.17
C VAL A 32 8.07 0.98 5.50
N ALA A 33 8.91 0.81 4.49
CA ALA A 33 10.32 0.46 4.71
C ALA A 33 11.07 1.52 5.52
N LEU A 34 10.62 2.77 5.48
CA LEU A 34 11.21 3.84 6.27
C LEU A 34 10.86 3.72 7.76
N LEU A 35 9.83 2.95 8.09
CA LEU A 35 9.38 2.77 9.47
C LEU A 35 10.10 1.63 10.18
N GLY A 36 10.56 0.64 9.44
CA GLY A 36 11.24 -0.49 10.05
C GLY A 36 11.52 -1.61 9.05
N GLU A 37 12.44 -2.49 9.41
CA GLU A 37 12.92 -3.55 8.51
C GLU A 37 12.01 -4.77 8.45
N ASN A 38 11.27 -5.03 9.51
CA ASN A 38 10.47 -6.25 9.60
C ASN A 38 8.99 -5.98 9.38
N LEU A 39 8.68 -5.02 8.52
CA LEU A 39 7.31 -4.65 8.21
C LEU A 39 6.97 -5.03 6.78
N GLY A 40 5.86 -5.72 6.62
CA GLY A 40 5.31 -6.02 5.32
C GLY A 40 4.07 -5.18 5.06
N VAL A 41 3.61 -5.18 3.82
CA VAL A 41 2.42 -4.45 3.41
C VAL A 41 1.43 -5.40 2.77
N VAL A 42 0.20 -5.37 3.26
CA VAL A 42 -0.94 -6.01 2.61
C VAL A 42 -1.93 -4.91 2.31
N ALA A 43 -2.20 -4.68 1.03
CA ALA A 43 -3.06 -3.59 0.63
C ALA A 43 -4.22 -4.09 -0.24
N ASN A 44 -5.41 -3.61 0.08
CA ASN A 44 -6.58 -3.80 -0.75
C ASN A 44 -6.84 -2.48 -1.45
N ILE A 45 -6.65 -2.44 -2.77
CA ILE A 45 -6.78 -1.22 -3.54
C ILE A 45 -8.13 -1.23 -4.24
N GLU A 46 -8.95 -0.25 -3.94
CA GLU A 46 -10.27 -0.12 -4.55
C GLU A 46 -10.36 1.15 -5.35
N ARG A 47 -10.75 1.00 -6.62
CA ARG A 47 -10.98 2.14 -7.52
C ARG A 47 -12.42 2.57 -7.39
N GLN A 48 -12.63 3.88 -7.21
CA GLN A 48 -13.98 4.37 -7.03
C GLN A 48 -14.08 5.83 -7.45
N ASN A 49 -15.33 6.28 -7.63
CA ASN A 49 -15.58 7.71 -7.85
C ASN A 49 -15.39 8.43 -6.53
N VAL A 50 -14.50 9.39 -6.55
CA VAL A 50 -14.25 10.24 -5.39
C VAL A 50 -14.73 11.64 -5.75
N GLU A 51 -15.62 12.14 -4.95
CA GLU A 51 -16.14 13.50 -5.15
C GLU A 51 -15.40 14.51 -4.31
#